data_ed7537f5347c2317c1b75173cecd7b02
#
_entry.id   ed7537f5347c2317c1b75173cecd7b02
#
_cell.length_a   1.000
_cell.length_b   1.000
_cell.length_c   1.000
_cell.angle_alpha   90.00
_cell.angle_beta   90.00
_cell.angle_gamma   90.00
#
_symmetry.space_group_name_H-M   'P 1'
#
loop_
_entity.id
_entity.type
_entity.pdbx_description
1 polymer ?
#
loop_
_entity_poly.entity_id
_entity_poly.type
_entity_poly.pdbx_seq_one_letter_code
_entity_poly.pdbx_strand_id
1 'polypeptide(L)'
;GNVVTDATTYTAYYPHTVELDADGANPTLSMDGQKQSTYNNTDHLKDYMLLQATGVTPDVPFSLKMKSSIMKFNLKNIPAEVGNLRSLIWAVKSRGNGEKYLVLNFPEGVVSFGSGTSTLTAYLGFMPQEMSMGSDGKFTVTLMGDKTYRRQIDVSSGMNYEEGKRYTAEIDGSWAPMAHMTFTTKVTTAGQEYTPFASTTIGAPADMVIDWGKNEKPLFVSKGATVFSHEYQYTGDYTITIYSAQTDATQRQIPILAFSGTGLLSVATPLLKMGTADLKRLFEDCTLLAELPQGLFDNHPNVWSFQYTFKGCKALTSLPDGLFDKNTKATNFNSCFRTCEGLRSLPNGLFANNKAAEDFYDCFRGCRTLKLNKLIFGSTETGEEDTERFKDVTKAMDFGGCFYNVGMDLNSDAGEAPTLWEYKVGGKAWNTEDCFTGATWLSNYGEIPTAWGGKK
;
A
#
# COMPACT_ATOMS: atom_id res chain seq x y z
N GLY A 1 -26.05 -18.89 -31.37
CA GLY A 1 -24.93 -19.79 -31.61
C GLY A 1 -24.81 -20.08 -33.11
N ASN A 2 -23.57 -20.09 -33.61
CA ASN A 2 -23.34 -20.50 -35.02
C ASN A 2 -23.62 -21.99 -35.13
N VAL A 3 -24.56 -22.38 -35.98
CA VAL A 3 -24.84 -23.77 -36.31
C VAL A 3 -23.82 -24.24 -37.35
N VAL A 4 -22.96 -25.19 -36.99
CA VAL A 4 -22.08 -25.87 -37.94
C VAL A 4 -22.91 -26.98 -38.60
N THR A 5 -23.21 -26.84 -39.87
CA THR A 5 -24.17 -27.68 -40.58
C THR A 5 -23.75 -29.11 -40.88
N ASP A 6 -22.48 -29.46 -40.68
CA ASP A 6 -21.93 -30.77 -41.03
C ASP A 6 -21.51 -31.64 -39.81
N ALA A 7 -21.73 -31.19 -38.59
CA ALA A 7 -21.42 -32.00 -37.39
C ALA A 7 -22.60 -32.95 -37.10
N THR A 8 -22.27 -34.20 -36.83
CA THR A 8 -23.24 -35.20 -36.37
C THR A 8 -23.60 -35.08 -34.90
N THR A 9 -22.73 -34.41 -34.14
CA THR A 9 -22.90 -34.17 -32.68
C THR A 9 -22.43 -32.79 -32.28
N TYR A 10 -23.07 -32.20 -31.28
CA TYR A 10 -22.81 -30.86 -30.76
C TYR A 10 -22.49 -30.92 -29.26
N THR A 11 -21.89 -29.82 -28.76
CA THR A 11 -21.82 -29.59 -27.33
C THR A 11 -22.61 -28.33 -27.00
N ALA A 12 -23.50 -28.42 -26.03
CA ALA A 12 -24.33 -27.32 -25.56
C ALA A 12 -23.82 -26.81 -24.20
N TYR A 13 -23.81 -25.50 -24.00
CA TYR A 13 -23.40 -24.83 -22.76
C TYR A 13 -24.48 -23.85 -22.28
N TYR A 14 -24.52 -23.67 -20.96
CA TYR A 14 -25.28 -22.62 -20.28
C TYR A 14 -24.44 -22.04 -19.15
N PRO A 15 -24.41 -20.73 -18.91
CA PRO A 15 -25.08 -19.67 -19.67
C PRO A 15 -24.43 -19.44 -21.06
N HIS A 16 -25.07 -18.67 -21.90
CA HIS A 16 -24.59 -18.37 -23.25
C HIS A 16 -23.32 -17.51 -23.32
N THR A 17 -22.89 -16.94 -22.17
CA THR A 17 -21.70 -16.14 -21.99
C THR A 17 -20.42 -16.98 -21.77
N VAL A 18 -20.55 -18.32 -21.86
CA VAL A 18 -19.40 -19.22 -21.77
C VAL A 18 -18.46 -18.98 -22.94
N GLU A 19 -17.19 -18.76 -22.63
CA GLU A 19 -16.11 -18.71 -23.61
C GLU A 19 -15.51 -20.12 -23.78
N LEU A 20 -15.01 -20.41 -24.96
CA LEU A 20 -14.24 -21.64 -25.22
C LEU A 20 -12.76 -21.28 -25.27
N ASP A 21 -11.90 -22.22 -24.89
CA ASP A 21 -10.46 -22.07 -25.07
C ASP A 21 -10.09 -21.94 -26.57
N ALA A 22 -8.82 -21.67 -26.86
CA ALA A 22 -8.33 -21.43 -28.21
C ALA A 22 -8.60 -22.61 -29.18
N ASP A 23 -8.72 -23.82 -28.63
CA ASP A 23 -9.00 -25.04 -29.39
C ASP A 23 -10.51 -25.33 -29.50
N GLY A 24 -11.35 -24.51 -28.87
CA GLY A 24 -12.81 -24.68 -28.85
C GLY A 24 -13.30 -25.90 -28.09
N ALA A 25 -12.43 -26.53 -27.31
CA ALA A 25 -12.70 -27.82 -26.68
C ALA A 25 -13.18 -27.71 -25.22
N ASN A 26 -12.70 -26.71 -24.47
CA ASN A 26 -13.01 -26.58 -23.05
C ASN A 26 -13.78 -25.29 -22.77
N PRO A 27 -14.93 -25.38 -22.08
CA PRO A 27 -15.68 -24.23 -21.68
C PRO A 27 -14.99 -23.51 -20.52
N THR A 28 -14.87 -22.21 -20.62
CA THR A 28 -14.44 -21.35 -19.54
C THR A 28 -15.57 -20.41 -19.12
N LEU A 29 -15.85 -20.32 -17.85
CA LEU A 29 -16.77 -19.35 -17.27
C LEU A 29 -16.03 -18.59 -16.20
N SER A 30 -15.91 -17.28 -16.35
CA SER A 30 -15.31 -16.45 -15.30
C SER A 30 -16.11 -16.56 -14.00
N MET A 31 -15.45 -16.89 -12.94
CA MET A 31 -16.01 -16.92 -11.58
C MET A 31 -15.80 -15.60 -10.83
N ASP A 32 -15.32 -14.58 -11.54
CA ASP A 32 -15.11 -13.23 -11.00
C ASP A 32 -16.41 -12.41 -10.95
N GLY A 33 -16.40 -11.36 -10.14
CA GLY A 33 -17.51 -10.42 -10.06
C GLY A 33 -18.73 -10.92 -9.28
N GLN A 34 -18.66 -12.07 -8.61
CA GLN A 34 -19.77 -12.59 -7.80
C GLN A 34 -20.17 -11.58 -6.74
N LYS A 35 -21.48 -11.34 -6.61
CA LYS A 35 -22.04 -10.34 -5.70
C LYS A 35 -23.26 -10.86 -4.99
N GLN A 36 -23.15 -11.11 -3.68
CA GLN A 36 -24.28 -11.52 -2.86
C GLN A 36 -25.04 -10.27 -2.38
N SER A 37 -26.24 -10.07 -2.93
CA SER A 37 -27.04 -8.85 -2.75
C SER A 37 -27.75 -8.74 -1.42
N THR A 38 -27.97 -9.86 -0.72
CA THR A 38 -28.59 -9.91 0.61
C THR A 38 -27.99 -11.03 1.44
N TYR A 39 -28.20 -10.97 2.76
CA TYR A 39 -27.77 -12.02 3.68
C TYR A 39 -28.39 -13.37 3.31
N ASN A 40 -27.60 -14.43 3.25
CA ASN A 40 -28.00 -15.80 2.89
C ASN A 40 -28.61 -15.98 1.48
N ASN A 41 -28.46 -15.01 0.58
CA ASN A 41 -29.01 -15.07 -0.78
C ASN A 41 -28.10 -15.85 -1.72
N THR A 42 -28.70 -16.64 -2.61
CA THR A 42 -28.03 -17.46 -3.62
C THR A 42 -28.37 -17.04 -5.06
N ASP A 43 -29.13 -15.96 -5.26
CA ASP A 43 -29.64 -15.56 -6.60
C ASP A 43 -28.52 -15.25 -7.58
N HIS A 44 -27.38 -14.73 -7.09
CA HIS A 44 -26.21 -14.46 -7.92
C HIS A 44 -25.58 -15.72 -8.53
N LEU A 45 -25.77 -16.91 -7.91
CA LEU A 45 -25.14 -18.15 -8.35
C LEU A 45 -25.61 -18.61 -9.74
N LYS A 46 -26.82 -18.24 -10.14
CA LYS A 46 -27.35 -18.59 -11.47
C LYS A 46 -26.44 -18.19 -12.61
N ASP A 47 -25.72 -17.06 -12.48
CA ASP A 47 -24.85 -16.52 -13.49
C ASP A 47 -23.47 -17.21 -13.52
N TYR A 48 -23.16 -18.02 -12.48
CA TYR A 48 -21.91 -18.75 -12.29
C TYR A 48 -22.09 -20.28 -12.30
N MET A 49 -23.23 -20.75 -12.75
CA MET A 49 -23.53 -22.17 -12.89
C MET A 49 -23.24 -22.62 -14.32
N LEU A 50 -22.05 -23.17 -14.56
CA LEU A 50 -21.71 -23.77 -15.85
C LEU A 50 -22.40 -25.11 -16.00
N LEU A 51 -23.25 -25.24 -17.01
CA LEU A 51 -23.92 -26.47 -17.41
C LEU A 51 -23.43 -26.88 -18.80
N GLN A 52 -23.20 -28.18 -19.02
CA GLN A 52 -22.73 -28.72 -20.29
C GLN A 52 -23.49 -30.02 -20.66
N ALA A 53 -23.79 -30.17 -21.92
CA ALA A 53 -24.15 -31.45 -22.51
C ALA A 53 -23.24 -31.73 -23.71
N THR A 54 -22.74 -32.92 -23.83
CA THR A 54 -21.88 -33.37 -24.95
C THR A 54 -22.59 -34.44 -25.75
N GLY A 55 -22.22 -34.59 -27.03
CA GLY A 55 -22.83 -35.59 -27.91
C GLY A 55 -24.31 -35.31 -28.22
N VAL A 56 -24.72 -34.03 -28.16
CA VAL A 56 -26.08 -33.62 -28.50
C VAL A 56 -26.30 -33.82 -30.00
N THR A 57 -27.35 -34.51 -30.39
CA THR A 57 -27.75 -34.69 -31.76
C THR A 57 -29.01 -33.85 -32.04
N PRO A 58 -29.21 -33.33 -33.27
CA PRO A 58 -30.44 -32.67 -33.63
C PRO A 58 -31.64 -33.58 -33.31
N ASP A 59 -32.74 -33.01 -32.89
CA ASP A 59 -34.01 -33.68 -32.63
C ASP A 59 -34.07 -34.72 -31.51
N VAL A 60 -32.98 -34.84 -30.69
CA VAL A 60 -32.97 -35.70 -29.51
C VAL A 60 -32.93 -34.87 -28.24
N PRO A 61 -33.81 -35.06 -27.26
CA PRO A 61 -33.73 -34.40 -25.97
C PRO A 61 -32.41 -34.69 -25.27
N PHE A 62 -31.79 -33.66 -24.67
CA PHE A 62 -30.56 -33.79 -23.93
C PHE A 62 -30.66 -33.17 -22.54
N SER A 63 -29.82 -33.58 -21.65
CA SER A 63 -29.72 -33.03 -20.28
C SER A 63 -28.39 -32.33 -20.08
N LEU A 64 -28.45 -31.11 -19.58
CA LEU A 64 -27.26 -30.38 -19.16
C LEU A 64 -26.79 -30.87 -17.78
N LYS A 65 -25.49 -31.16 -17.66
CA LYS A 65 -24.84 -31.49 -16.40
C LYS A 65 -24.09 -30.28 -15.87
N MET A 66 -24.18 -30.07 -14.54
CA MET A 66 -23.47 -28.97 -13.89
C MET A 66 -21.96 -29.27 -13.85
N LYS A 67 -21.16 -28.34 -14.33
CA LYS A 67 -19.69 -28.38 -14.32
C LYS A 67 -19.09 -27.56 -13.21
N SER A 68 -19.72 -26.44 -12.83
CA SER A 68 -19.34 -25.67 -11.66
C SER A 68 -19.86 -26.27 -10.38
N SER A 69 -19.31 -25.87 -9.25
CA SER A 69 -19.71 -26.26 -7.91
C SER A 69 -19.96 -25.05 -7.03
N ILE A 70 -20.56 -25.27 -5.88
CA ILE A 70 -20.90 -24.20 -4.94
C ILE A 70 -20.20 -24.46 -3.61
N MET A 71 -19.49 -23.44 -3.10
CA MET A 71 -19.01 -23.40 -1.73
C MET A 71 -19.96 -22.59 -0.88
N LYS A 72 -20.48 -23.19 0.18
CA LYS A 72 -21.20 -22.53 1.26
C LYS A 72 -20.23 -22.29 2.40
N PHE A 73 -20.06 -21.05 2.80
CA PHE A 73 -19.32 -20.67 4.00
C PHE A 73 -20.28 -20.43 5.16
N ASN A 74 -20.07 -21.12 6.26
CA ASN A 74 -20.71 -20.84 7.55
C ASN A 74 -19.63 -20.30 8.49
N LEU A 75 -19.53 -18.99 8.60
CA LEU A 75 -18.51 -18.29 9.37
C LEU A 75 -19.09 -17.89 10.73
N LYS A 76 -18.33 -18.11 11.80
CA LYS A 76 -18.73 -17.83 13.17
C LYS A 76 -17.67 -17.03 13.91
N ASN A 77 -18.08 -16.39 15.01
CA ASN A 77 -17.20 -15.59 15.87
C ASN A 77 -16.38 -14.54 15.09
N ILE A 78 -17.04 -13.92 14.12
CA ILE A 78 -16.46 -12.83 13.32
C ILE A 78 -16.29 -11.61 14.22
N PRO A 79 -15.10 -10.98 14.27
CA PRO A 79 -14.89 -9.77 15.04
C PRO A 79 -15.83 -8.62 14.63
N ALA A 80 -16.37 -7.92 15.62
CA ALA A 80 -17.25 -6.77 15.37
C ALA A 80 -16.57 -5.64 14.59
N GLU A 81 -15.26 -5.52 14.73
CA GLU A 81 -14.43 -4.54 14.04
C GLU A 81 -14.32 -4.76 12.53
N VAL A 82 -14.74 -5.91 12.01
CA VAL A 82 -14.93 -6.07 10.56
C VAL A 82 -15.90 -5.00 10.05
N GLY A 83 -16.88 -4.61 10.88
CA GLY A 83 -17.83 -3.55 10.56
C GLY A 83 -18.61 -3.85 9.27
N ASN A 84 -18.65 -2.92 8.34
CA ASN A 84 -19.31 -3.08 7.04
C ASN A 84 -18.48 -3.96 6.12
N LEU A 85 -18.93 -5.19 5.89
CA LEU A 85 -18.24 -6.13 5.01
C LEU A 85 -18.42 -5.72 3.55
N ARG A 86 -17.30 -5.59 2.84
CA ARG A 86 -17.27 -5.29 1.39
C ARG A 86 -17.00 -6.53 0.55
N SER A 87 -16.10 -7.40 1.02
CA SER A 87 -15.72 -8.59 0.27
C SER A 87 -15.30 -9.74 1.17
N LEU A 88 -15.57 -10.97 0.70
CA LEU A 88 -14.99 -12.20 1.19
C LEU A 88 -14.07 -12.76 0.11
N ILE A 89 -12.81 -13.02 0.44
CA ILE A 89 -11.84 -13.65 -0.45
C ILE A 89 -11.61 -15.08 0.04
N TRP A 90 -11.84 -16.04 -0.84
CA TRP A 90 -11.47 -17.43 -0.63
C TRP A 90 -10.25 -17.76 -1.46
N ALA A 91 -9.15 -18.07 -0.82
CA ALA A 91 -7.91 -18.45 -1.49
C ALA A 91 -7.51 -19.88 -1.12
N VAL A 92 -6.97 -20.58 -2.09
CA VAL A 92 -6.39 -21.92 -1.93
C VAL A 92 -4.98 -21.94 -2.48
N LYS A 93 -4.09 -22.62 -1.76
CA LYS A 93 -2.70 -22.80 -2.17
C LYS A 93 -2.34 -24.27 -2.05
N SER A 94 -1.74 -24.84 -3.09
CA SER A 94 -1.24 -26.19 -3.12
C SER A 94 0.24 -26.20 -3.53
N ARG A 95 1.01 -27.15 -3.00
CA ARG A 95 2.42 -27.33 -3.37
C ARG A 95 2.53 -27.66 -4.85
N GLY A 96 3.29 -26.86 -5.60
CA GLY A 96 3.50 -27.04 -7.04
C GLY A 96 2.42 -26.47 -7.97
N ASN A 97 1.23 -26.18 -7.45
CA ASN A 97 0.16 -25.48 -8.18
C ASN A 97 0.00 -24.09 -7.59
N GLY A 98 0.27 -23.06 -8.30
CA GLY A 98 0.15 -21.67 -7.82
C GLY A 98 -1.09 -21.42 -6.94
N GLU A 99 -1.22 -20.24 -6.43
CA GLU A 99 -2.37 -19.83 -5.62
C GLU A 99 -3.54 -19.45 -6.53
N LYS A 100 -4.73 -19.91 -6.15
CA LYS A 100 -6.00 -19.51 -6.77
C LYS A 100 -6.89 -18.83 -5.73
N TYR A 101 -7.63 -17.83 -6.15
CA TYR A 101 -8.57 -17.16 -5.26
C TYR A 101 -9.81 -16.68 -6.00
N LEU A 102 -10.89 -16.58 -5.25
CA LEU A 102 -12.17 -16.02 -5.71
C LEU A 102 -12.64 -14.95 -4.73
N VAL A 103 -13.34 -13.96 -5.25
CA VAL A 103 -13.86 -12.83 -4.49
C VAL A 103 -15.37 -12.81 -4.58
N LEU A 104 -16.02 -12.79 -3.41
CA LEU A 104 -17.45 -12.51 -3.28
C LEU A 104 -17.62 -11.10 -2.72
N ASN A 105 -18.28 -10.24 -3.48
CA ASN A 105 -18.55 -8.87 -3.07
C ASN A 105 -19.92 -8.74 -2.40
N PHE A 106 -20.03 -7.79 -1.48
CA PHE A 106 -21.27 -7.39 -0.82
C PHE A 106 -21.55 -5.92 -1.11
N PRO A 107 -22.79 -5.54 -1.46
CA PRO A 107 -23.15 -4.14 -1.54
C PRO A 107 -22.97 -3.44 -0.20
N GLU A 108 -22.70 -2.15 -0.24
CA GLU A 108 -22.55 -1.33 0.97
C GLU A 108 -23.77 -1.43 1.89
N GLY A 109 -23.53 -1.64 3.18
CA GLY A 109 -24.58 -1.75 4.20
C GLY A 109 -25.39 -3.03 4.23
N VAL A 110 -25.15 -3.99 3.31
CA VAL A 110 -25.90 -5.27 3.28
C VAL A 110 -25.46 -6.22 4.38
N VAL A 111 -24.16 -6.28 4.67
CA VAL A 111 -23.61 -7.10 5.76
C VAL A 111 -22.77 -6.22 6.66
N SER A 112 -23.20 -6.06 7.90
CA SER A 112 -22.46 -5.29 8.90
C SER A 112 -22.35 -6.09 10.20
N PHE A 113 -21.18 -6.11 10.80
CA PHE A 113 -20.91 -6.75 12.09
C PHE A 113 -20.87 -5.68 13.19
N GLY A 114 -21.51 -6.01 14.32
CA GLY A 114 -21.60 -5.14 15.48
C GLY A 114 -21.99 -5.93 16.72
N SER A 115 -22.41 -5.26 17.79
CA SER A 115 -22.85 -5.94 19.01
C SER A 115 -24.07 -6.82 18.73
N GLY A 116 -23.84 -8.13 18.56
CA GLY A 116 -24.87 -9.14 18.37
C GLY A 116 -24.84 -9.95 17.08
N THR A 117 -24.09 -9.52 16.07
CA THR A 117 -23.94 -10.29 14.82
C THR A 117 -22.48 -10.70 14.64
N SER A 118 -22.20 -11.99 14.81
CA SER A 118 -20.85 -12.56 14.65
C SER A 118 -20.82 -13.75 13.69
N THR A 119 -21.86 -13.91 12.87
CA THR A 119 -21.97 -15.03 11.93
C THR A 119 -22.28 -14.54 10.53
N LEU A 120 -21.82 -15.27 9.52
CA LEU A 120 -22.13 -15.03 8.11
C LEU A 120 -22.34 -16.35 7.40
N THR A 121 -23.40 -16.45 6.62
CA THR A 121 -23.54 -17.49 5.60
C THR A 121 -23.37 -16.84 4.23
N ALA A 122 -22.39 -17.33 3.47
CA ALA A 122 -22.06 -16.84 2.14
C ALA A 122 -21.97 -17.99 1.15
N TYR A 123 -22.25 -17.72 -0.12
CA TYR A 123 -22.22 -18.73 -1.19
C TYR A 123 -21.37 -18.22 -2.34
N LEU A 124 -20.55 -19.11 -2.91
CA LEU A 124 -19.62 -18.81 -3.97
C LEU A 124 -19.57 -19.93 -4.99
N GLY A 125 -19.83 -19.60 -6.27
CA GLY A 125 -19.65 -20.54 -7.38
C GLY A 125 -18.18 -20.69 -7.74
N PHE A 126 -17.75 -21.89 -8.13
CA PHE A 126 -16.36 -22.12 -8.51
C PHE A 126 -16.20 -23.29 -9.48
N MET A 127 -15.09 -23.30 -10.20
CA MET A 127 -14.68 -24.44 -11.02
C MET A 127 -13.84 -25.42 -10.15
N PRO A 128 -14.28 -26.68 -9.96
CA PRO A 128 -13.64 -27.62 -9.06
C PRO A 128 -12.15 -27.81 -9.27
N GLN A 129 -11.72 -27.95 -10.53
CA GLN A 129 -10.33 -28.16 -10.90
C GLN A 129 -9.42 -26.97 -10.53
N GLU A 130 -9.96 -25.77 -10.44
CA GLU A 130 -9.19 -24.58 -10.10
C GLU A 130 -8.94 -24.44 -8.60
N MET A 131 -9.90 -24.89 -7.78
CA MET A 131 -9.88 -24.71 -6.33
C MET A 131 -9.49 -25.96 -5.55
N SER A 132 -9.22 -27.07 -6.20
CA SER A 132 -8.72 -28.31 -5.57
C SER A 132 -7.29 -28.14 -5.08
N MET A 133 -6.96 -28.75 -3.94
CA MET A 133 -5.66 -28.65 -3.31
C MET A 133 -5.14 -29.98 -2.78
N GLY A 134 -3.82 -30.17 -2.76
CA GLY A 134 -3.14 -31.36 -2.21
C GLY A 134 -3.10 -31.39 -0.68
N SER A 135 -2.46 -32.43 -0.15
CA SER A 135 -2.40 -32.71 1.30
C SER A 135 -1.64 -31.68 2.14
N ASP A 136 -0.89 -30.79 1.54
CA ASP A 136 -0.18 -29.68 2.19
C ASP A 136 -0.77 -28.31 1.82
N GLY A 137 -2.02 -28.33 1.36
CA GLY A 137 -2.75 -27.15 0.92
C GLY A 137 -3.11 -26.20 2.06
N LYS A 138 -3.33 -24.95 1.71
CA LYS A 138 -3.84 -23.91 2.60
C LYS A 138 -5.17 -23.41 2.09
N PHE A 139 -6.16 -23.41 2.97
CA PHE A 139 -7.47 -22.82 2.76
C PHE A 139 -7.54 -21.51 3.56
N THR A 140 -7.73 -20.41 2.87
CA THR A 140 -7.74 -19.09 3.52
C THR A 140 -9.04 -18.38 3.20
N VAL A 141 -9.65 -17.78 4.22
CA VAL A 141 -10.75 -16.83 4.07
C VAL A 141 -10.32 -15.50 4.64
N THR A 142 -10.49 -14.44 3.84
CA THR A 142 -10.24 -13.05 4.27
C THR A 142 -11.55 -12.27 4.19
N LEU A 143 -11.89 -11.57 5.25
CA LEU A 143 -13.04 -10.67 5.36
C LEU A 143 -12.54 -9.24 5.28
N MET A 144 -12.91 -8.53 4.22
CA MET A 144 -12.54 -7.13 3.97
C MET A 144 -13.72 -6.23 4.33
N GLY A 145 -13.58 -5.49 5.40
CA GLY A 145 -14.57 -4.53 5.89
C GLY A 145 -13.93 -3.23 6.34
N ASP A 146 -14.46 -2.62 7.40
CA ASP A 146 -13.85 -1.44 8.03
C ASP A 146 -12.45 -1.81 8.60
N LYS A 147 -12.33 -3.02 9.17
CA LYS A 147 -11.04 -3.68 9.39
C LYS A 147 -11.03 -5.04 8.68
N THR A 148 -9.86 -5.48 8.27
CA THR A 148 -9.67 -6.73 7.53
C THR A 148 -9.13 -7.81 8.45
N TYR A 149 -9.78 -8.97 8.39
CA TYR A 149 -9.45 -10.15 9.18
C TYR A 149 -9.29 -11.36 8.26
N ARG A 150 -8.40 -12.26 8.63
CA ARG A 150 -8.22 -13.52 7.91
C ARG A 150 -8.27 -14.73 8.83
N ARG A 151 -8.66 -15.87 8.25
CA ARG A 151 -8.53 -17.20 8.82
C ARG A 151 -7.84 -18.12 7.82
N GLN A 152 -6.77 -18.75 8.24
CA GLN A 152 -6.09 -19.77 7.46
C GLN A 152 -6.26 -21.13 8.15
N ILE A 153 -6.51 -22.15 7.35
CA ILE A 153 -6.64 -23.55 7.76
C ILE A 153 -5.66 -24.35 6.93
N ASP A 154 -4.78 -25.10 7.60
CA ASP A 154 -3.89 -26.02 6.93
C ASP A 154 -4.65 -27.33 6.61
N VAL A 155 -4.57 -27.78 5.37
CA VAL A 155 -5.31 -28.93 4.88
C VAL A 155 -4.36 -30.14 4.85
N SER A 156 -4.57 -31.07 5.78
CA SER A 156 -3.70 -32.24 5.95
C SER A 156 -3.97 -33.40 4.98
N SER A 157 -5.18 -33.48 4.42
CA SER A 157 -5.60 -34.60 3.58
C SER A 157 -5.88 -34.24 2.12
N GLY A 158 -5.61 -33.00 1.74
CA GLY A 158 -6.03 -32.46 0.45
C GLY A 158 -7.55 -32.21 0.37
N MET A 159 -7.97 -31.47 -0.64
CA MET A 159 -9.39 -31.23 -0.94
C MET A 159 -9.56 -31.32 -2.46
N ASN A 160 -10.23 -32.37 -2.92
CA ASN A 160 -10.62 -32.53 -4.30
C ASN A 160 -12.10 -32.26 -4.43
N TYR A 161 -12.42 -31.28 -5.27
CA TYR A 161 -13.80 -30.92 -5.54
C TYR A 161 -14.28 -31.59 -6.83
N GLU A 162 -15.53 -32.05 -6.81
CA GLU A 162 -16.19 -32.69 -7.95
C GLU A 162 -17.21 -31.75 -8.57
N GLU A 163 -17.43 -31.91 -9.87
CA GLU A 163 -18.42 -31.16 -10.62
C GLU A 163 -19.84 -31.34 -10.07
N GLY A 164 -20.63 -30.28 -10.09
CA GLY A 164 -22.05 -30.29 -9.75
C GLY A 164 -22.34 -30.50 -8.26
N LYS A 165 -21.35 -30.36 -7.40
CA LYS A 165 -21.52 -30.58 -5.95
C LYS A 165 -21.63 -29.26 -5.18
N ARG A 166 -22.24 -29.35 -4.00
CA ARG A 166 -22.23 -28.30 -2.99
C ARG A 166 -21.37 -28.74 -1.82
N TYR A 167 -20.45 -27.89 -1.46
CA TYR A 167 -19.54 -28.08 -0.31
C TYR A 167 -19.89 -27.08 0.79
N THR A 168 -19.59 -27.42 2.02
CA THR A 168 -19.77 -26.52 3.17
C THR A 168 -18.46 -26.39 3.93
N ALA A 169 -18.00 -25.17 4.14
CA ALA A 169 -16.90 -24.83 5.01
C ALA A 169 -17.44 -24.22 6.30
N GLU A 170 -17.28 -24.96 7.42
CA GLU A 170 -17.55 -24.46 8.77
C GLU A 170 -16.28 -23.80 9.30
N ILE A 171 -16.32 -22.49 9.49
CA ILE A 171 -15.16 -21.73 9.95
C ILE A 171 -15.54 -20.98 11.22
N ASP A 172 -14.93 -21.39 12.32
CA ASP A 172 -15.22 -20.87 13.65
C ASP A 172 -13.96 -20.30 14.31
N GLY A 173 -14.07 -19.10 14.84
CA GLY A 173 -13.06 -18.43 15.68
C GLY A 173 -11.70 -18.20 15.05
N SER A 174 -10.77 -17.68 15.86
CA SER A 174 -9.35 -17.43 15.52
C SER A 174 -9.14 -16.55 14.27
N TRP A 175 -9.99 -15.57 14.09
CA TRP A 175 -9.80 -14.53 13.08
C TRP A 175 -8.62 -13.65 13.47
N ALA A 176 -7.60 -13.58 12.62
CA ALA A 176 -6.43 -12.73 12.83
C ALA A 176 -6.60 -11.40 12.08
N PRO A 177 -6.39 -10.25 12.74
CA PRO A 177 -6.37 -8.97 12.03
C PRO A 177 -5.21 -8.94 11.04
N MET A 178 -5.32 -8.11 10.00
CA MET A 178 -4.24 -7.84 9.06
C MET A 178 -3.68 -6.42 9.30
N ALA A 179 -2.36 -6.29 9.29
CA ALA A 179 -1.72 -4.98 9.26
C ALA A 179 -1.99 -4.32 7.91
N HIS A 180 -2.17 -2.99 7.88
CA HIS A 180 -2.49 -2.30 6.63
C HIS A 180 -1.80 -0.95 6.51
N MET A 181 -1.68 -0.49 5.26
CA MET A 181 -1.37 0.88 4.92
C MET A 181 -2.26 1.34 3.77
N THR A 182 -2.58 2.63 3.76
CA THR A 182 -3.47 3.24 2.77
C THR A 182 -2.83 4.49 2.18
N PHE A 183 -2.95 4.64 0.87
CA PHE A 183 -2.51 5.81 0.13
C PHE A 183 -3.45 6.07 -1.06
N THR A 184 -3.44 7.30 -1.57
CA THR A 184 -4.23 7.67 -2.75
C THR A 184 -3.31 8.06 -3.89
N THR A 185 -3.57 7.54 -5.07
CA THR A 185 -2.82 7.86 -6.29
C THR A 185 -3.76 8.32 -7.39
N LYS A 186 -3.27 9.20 -8.27
CA LYS A 186 -3.95 9.66 -9.47
C LYS A 186 -3.51 8.83 -10.66
N VAL A 187 -4.44 8.16 -11.30
CA VAL A 187 -4.25 7.47 -12.57
C VAL A 187 -4.62 8.45 -13.70
N THR A 188 -3.66 8.80 -14.53
CA THR A 188 -3.82 9.79 -15.61
C THR A 188 -4.04 9.16 -16.98
N THR A 189 -3.74 7.88 -17.13
CA THR A 189 -3.87 7.15 -18.41
C THR A 189 -4.59 5.83 -18.15
N ALA A 190 -5.71 5.61 -18.83
CA ALA A 190 -6.43 4.33 -18.79
C ALA A 190 -5.64 3.25 -19.56
N GLY A 191 -5.74 1.99 -19.11
CA GLY A 191 -5.02 0.87 -19.69
C GLY A 191 -3.54 0.80 -19.32
N GLN A 192 -3.05 1.71 -18.45
CA GLN A 192 -1.67 1.66 -17.96
C GLN A 192 -1.57 0.78 -16.72
N GLU A 193 -0.59 -0.11 -16.75
CA GLU A 193 -0.23 -0.93 -15.59
C GLU A 193 0.37 -0.04 -14.48
N TYR A 194 -0.12 -0.24 -13.26
CA TYR A 194 0.34 0.46 -12.05
C TYR A 194 0.84 -0.54 -11.01
N THR A 195 1.98 -0.25 -10.41
CA THR A 195 2.48 -0.94 -9.21
C THR A 195 3.09 0.06 -8.23
N PRO A 196 2.78 -0.03 -6.94
CA PRO A 196 3.42 0.80 -5.92
C PRO A 196 4.75 0.23 -5.41
N PHE A 197 5.22 -0.89 -5.97
CA PHE A 197 6.41 -1.58 -5.50
C PHE A 197 7.59 -1.42 -6.45
N ALA A 198 8.78 -1.36 -5.87
CA ALA A 198 10.01 -1.44 -6.64
C ALA A 198 10.11 -2.80 -7.35
N SER A 199 10.62 -2.79 -8.58
CA SER A 199 10.98 -4.02 -9.28
C SER A 199 12.10 -4.71 -8.49
N THR A 200 11.76 -5.72 -7.71
CA THR A 200 12.71 -6.49 -6.91
C THR A 200 12.50 -7.98 -7.17
N THR A 201 13.59 -8.74 -7.04
CA THR A 201 13.55 -10.20 -7.05
C THR A 201 13.06 -10.77 -5.71
N ILE A 202 12.84 -9.91 -4.71
CA ILE A 202 12.45 -10.32 -3.37
C ILE A 202 10.93 -10.30 -3.27
N GLY A 203 10.31 -11.47 -3.25
CA GLY A 203 8.87 -11.63 -3.17
C GLY A 203 8.22 -11.16 -1.87
N ALA A 204 6.89 -11.23 -1.83
CA ALA A 204 6.07 -10.90 -0.68
C ALA A 204 6.55 -11.66 0.58
N PRO A 205 6.75 -10.96 1.72
CA PRO A 205 7.25 -11.61 2.95
C PRO A 205 6.20 -12.46 3.65
N ALA A 206 4.94 -12.15 3.42
CA ALA A 206 3.77 -12.84 3.95
C ALA A 206 2.66 -12.81 2.90
N ASP A 207 1.57 -13.52 3.15
CA ASP A 207 0.37 -13.34 2.32
C ASP A 207 -0.17 -11.93 2.49
N MET A 208 -0.61 -11.33 1.39
CA MET A 208 -1.10 -9.95 1.34
C MET A 208 -2.41 -9.89 0.55
N VAL A 209 -3.15 -8.82 0.75
CA VAL A 209 -4.25 -8.41 -0.13
C VAL A 209 -4.01 -6.97 -0.53
N ILE A 210 -4.15 -6.67 -1.81
CA ILE A 210 -4.11 -5.31 -2.33
C ILE A 210 -5.51 -4.95 -2.81
N ASP A 211 -6.14 -4.02 -2.10
CA ASP A 211 -7.41 -3.40 -2.50
C ASP A 211 -7.08 -2.20 -3.38
N TRP A 212 -7.38 -2.29 -4.66
CA TRP A 212 -7.09 -1.27 -5.65
C TRP A 212 -8.09 -0.10 -5.64
N GLY A 213 -9.13 -0.20 -4.80
CA GLY A 213 -10.17 0.83 -4.65
C GLY A 213 -11.25 0.82 -5.73
N LYS A 214 -12.23 1.70 -5.59
CA LYS A 214 -13.32 2.00 -6.58
C LYS A 214 -13.92 0.78 -7.30
N ASN A 215 -14.26 -0.27 -6.57
CA ASN A 215 -14.84 -1.51 -7.10
C ASN A 215 -13.89 -2.36 -7.97
N GLU A 216 -12.60 -2.05 -7.95
CA GLU A 216 -11.60 -2.93 -8.55
C GLU A 216 -11.52 -4.26 -7.80
N LYS A 217 -11.21 -5.33 -8.52
CA LYS A 217 -11.04 -6.65 -7.90
C LYS A 217 -9.80 -6.64 -7.00
N PRO A 218 -9.89 -6.96 -5.71
CA PRO A 218 -8.72 -7.09 -4.85
C PRO A 218 -7.78 -8.18 -5.37
N LEU A 219 -6.48 -7.91 -5.30
CA LEU A 219 -5.45 -8.89 -5.62
C LEU A 219 -5.02 -9.64 -4.36
N PHE A 220 -5.22 -10.94 -4.32
CA PHE A 220 -4.59 -11.79 -3.30
C PHE A 220 -3.18 -12.18 -3.73
N VAL A 221 -2.21 -11.98 -2.84
CA VAL A 221 -0.79 -12.18 -3.09
C VAL A 221 -0.24 -13.16 -2.07
N SER A 222 0.23 -14.30 -2.50
CA SER A 222 0.85 -15.26 -1.59
C SER A 222 2.28 -14.89 -1.22
N LYS A 223 2.72 -15.36 -0.06
CA LYS A 223 4.11 -15.28 0.35
C LYS A 223 5.04 -15.83 -0.76
N GLY A 224 6.01 -15.02 -1.15
CA GLY A 224 6.98 -15.35 -2.19
C GLY A 224 6.61 -14.86 -3.60
N ALA A 225 5.38 -14.41 -3.85
CA ALA A 225 5.00 -13.82 -5.13
C ALA A 225 5.81 -12.54 -5.42
N THR A 226 6.07 -12.27 -6.70
CA THR A 226 6.91 -11.14 -7.16
C THR A 226 6.18 -10.19 -8.11
N VAL A 227 4.93 -10.49 -8.49
CA VAL A 227 4.13 -9.64 -9.37
C VAL A 227 3.00 -9.01 -8.56
N PHE A 228 2.91 -7.68 -8.60
CA PHE A 228 1.98 -6.88 -7.80
C PHE A 228 1.50 -5.67 -8.60
N SER A 229 0.88 -5.89 -9.74
CA SER A 229 0.42 -4.81 -10.61
C SER A 229 -1.07 -4.90 -10.87
N HIS A 230 -1.64 -3.78 -11.31
CA HIS A 230 -3.04 -3.64 -11.69
C HIS A 230 -3.16 -2.68 -12.88
N GLU A 231 -4.04 -3.00 -13.81
CA GLU A 231 -4.36 -2.16 -14.95
C GLU A 231 -5.70 -1.46 -14.71
N TYR A 232 -5.67 -0.13 -14.54
CA TYR A 232 -6.88 0.66 -14.37
C TYR A 232 -7.55 0.97 -15.70
N GLN A 233 -8.81 0.59 -15.84
CA GLN A 233 -9.59 0.82 -17.05
C GLN A 233 -10.02 2.29 -17.20
N TYR A 234 -10.01 3.07 -16.13
CA TYR A 234 -10.44 4.47 -16.11
C TYR A 234 -9.42 5.36 -15.40
N THR A 235 -9.35 6.61 -15.85
CA THR A 235 -8.57 7.65 -15.14
C THR A 235 -9.29 8.09 -13.87
N GLY A 236 -8.55 8.58 -12.89
CA GLY A 236 -9.13 9.11 -11.65
C GLY A 236 -8.24 8.92 -10.44
N ASP A 237 -8.79 9.27 -9.28
CA ASP A 237 -8.10 9.10 -8.00
C ASP A 237 -8.54 7.79 -7.37
N TYR A 238 -7.56 6.96 -6.99
CA TYR A 238 -7.76 5.63 -6.42
C TYR A 238 -7.11 5.55 -5.05
N THR A 239 -7.92 5.18 -4.06
CA THR A 239 -7.42 4.89 -2.71
C THR A 239 -7.09 3.41 -2.63
N ILE A 240 -5.80 3.12 -2.51
CA ILE A 240 -5.25 1.76 -2.47
C ILE A 240 -4.94 1.40 -1.04
N THR A 241 -5.35 0.21 -0.61
CA THR A 241 -4.99 -0.32 0.70
C THR A 241 -4.26 -1.65 0.55
N ILE A 242 -3.07 -1.73 1.14
CA ILE A 242 -2.27 -2.94 1.21
C ILE A 242 -2.46 -3.56 2.58
N TYR A 243 -2.92 -4.80 2.64
CA TYR A 243 -3.06 -5.59 3.85
C TYR A 243 -1.99 -6.67 3.88
N SER A 244 -1.34 -6.86 5.03
CA SER A 244 -0.35 -7.91 5.26
C SER A 244 -0.77 -8.84 6.39
N ALA A 245 -0.61 -10.12 6.18
CA ALA A 245 -0.80 -11.12 7.23
C ALA A 245 0.33 -11.11 8.29
N GLN A 246 1.45 -10.44 8.03
CA GLN A 246 2.48 -10.18 9.03
C GLN A 246 2.10 -8.95 9.85
N THR A 247 1.69 -9.16 11.10
CA THR A 247 1.26 -8.09 12.01
C THR A 247 2.37 -7.57 12.92
N ASP A 248 3.48 -8.29 13.04
CA ASP A 248 4.66 -7.84 13.79
C ASP A 248 5.41 -6.76 13.01
N ALA A 249 5.32 -5.51 13.49
CA ALA A 249 5.98 -4.36 12.87
C ALA A 249 7.51 -4.39 12.95
N THR A 250 8.11 -5.30 13.73
CA THR A 250 9.56 -5.50 13.76
C THR A 250 10.05 -6.35 12.58
N GLN A 251 9.15 -7.12 11.99
CA GLN A 251 9.42 -7.98 10.84
C GLN A 251 9.01 -7.31 9.53
N ARG A 252 9.60 -7.76 8.41
CA ARG A 252 9.21 -7.28 7.08
C ARG A 252 7.77 -7.70 6.78
N GLN A 253 6.91 -6.71 6.47
CA GLN A 253 5.48 -6.90 6.24
C GLN A 253 5.11 -6.84 4.76
N ILE A 254 5.83 -6.03 3.98
CA ILE A 254 5.57 -5.81 2.54
C ILE A 254 6.88 -5.75 1.75
N PRO A 255 6.83 -5.89 0.40
CA PRO A 255 7.94 -5.55 -0.49
C PRO A 255 8.32 -4.06 -0.39
N ILE A 256 9.43 -3.70 -1.01
CA ILE A 256 9.89 -2.30 -1.03
C ILE A 256 8.96 -1.48 -1.92
N LEU A 257 8.46 -0.36 -1.39
CA LEU A 257 7.64 0.60 -2.12
C LEU A 257 8.49 1.47 -3.04
N ALA A 258 7.88 1.94 -4.13
CA ALA A 258 8.49 2.85 -5.10
C ALA A 258 7.43 3.83 -5.62
N PHE A 259 7.36 5.00 -5.00
CA PHE A 259 6.42 6.06 -5.38
C PHE A 259 7.06 7.17 -6.22
N SER A 260 8.39 7.15 -6.40
CA SER A 260 9.14 8.21 -7.11
C SER A 260 8.54 8.52 -8.48
N GLY A 261 8.22 9.81 -8.73
CA GLY A 261 7.66 10.28 -9.99
C GLY A 261 6.22 9.84 -10.28
N THR A 262 5.52 9.24 -9.32
CA THR A 262 4.13 8.76 -9.49
C THR A 262 3.11 9.87 -9.22
N GLY A 263 1.84 9.59 -9.56
CA GLY A 263 0.68 10.43 -9.25
C GLY A 263 0.23 10.36 -7.78
N LEU A 264 1.10 10.01 -6.84
CA LEU A 264 0.77 9.92 -5.42
C LEU A 264 0.20 11.24 -4.89
N LEU A 265 -1.01 11.20 -4.32
CA LEU A 265 -1.73 12.36 -3.77
C LEU A 265 -1.55 12.47 -2.25
N SER A 266 -1.66 11.35 -1.55
CA SER A 266 -1.57 11.30 -0.08
C SER A 266 -1.15 9.92 0.40
N VAL A 267 -0.57 9.86 1.59
CA VAL A 267 -0.40 8.65 2.39
C VAL A 267 -1.23 8.84 3.66
N ALA A 268 -2.20 7.95 3.91
CA ALA A 268 -3.17 8.12 4.98
C ALA A 268 -2.79 7.41 6.30
N THR A 269 -1.89 6.43 6.23
CA THR A 269 -1.44 5.66 7.40
C THR A 269 0.07 5.51 7.42
N PRO A 270 0.69 5.19 8.56
CA PRO A 270 2.10 4.84 8.61
C PRO A 270 2.46 3.73 7.62
N LEU A 271 3.68 3.77 7.08
CA LEU A 271 4.17 2.74 6.17
C LEU A 271 4.29 1.40 6.89
N LEU A 272 3.85 0.33 6.25
CA LEU A 272 4.17 -1.02 6.69
C LEU A 272 5.67 -1.29 6.53
N LYS A 273 6.21 -2.16 7.40
CA LYS A 273 7.65 -2.48 7.44
C LYS A 273 8.13 -3.08 6.11
N MET A 274 9.05 -2.39 5.47
CA MET A 274 9.82 -2.86 4.32
C MET A 274 11.14 -3.50 4.77
N GLY A 275 11.75 -4.32 3.93
CA GLY A 275 13.04 -4.96 4.18
C GLY A 275 14.26 -4.09 3.88
N THR A 276 14.12 -2.76 4.00
CA THR A 276 15.22 -1.82 3.72
C THR A 276 15.46 -0.89 4.90
N ALA A 277 16.71 -0.47 5.05
CA ALA A 277 17.13 0.60 5.95
C ALA A 277 17.51 1.88 5.18
N ASP A 278 17.30 1.92 3.86
CA ASP A 278 17.51 3.06 2.99
C ASP A 278 16.17 3.42 2.33
N LEU A 279 15.67 4.61 2.63
CA LEU A 279 14.44 5.16 2.05
C LEU A 279 14.73 6.24 1.01
N LYS A 280 15.94 6.21 0.45
CA LYS A 280 16.36 7.11 -0.61
C LYS A 280 15.33 7.14 -1.74
N ARG A 281 14.93 8.35 -2.14
CA ARG A 281 14.04 8.61 -3.29
C ARG A 281 12.61 8.03 -3.17
N LEU A 282 12.16 7.58 -1.98
CA LEU A 282 10.87 6.91 -1.85
C LEU A 282 9.70 7.72 -2.43
N PHE A 283 9.68 9.03 -2.19
CA PHE A 283 8.68 9.97 -2.69
C PHE A 283 9.26 11.04 -3.63
N GLU A 284 10.49 10.83 -4.17
CA GLU A 284 11.12 11.80 -5.07
C GLU A 284 10.19 12.15 -6.23
N ASP A 285 10.03 13.45 -6.52
CA ASP A 285 9.20 13.98 -7.59
C ASP A 285 7.71 13.54 -7.56
N CYS A 286 7.19 13.14 -6.39
CA CYS A 286 5.75 13.01 -6.17
C CYS A 286 5.12 14.41 -6.07
N THR A 287 5.01 15.07 -7.22
CA THR A 287 4.64 16.50 -7.30
C THR A 287 3.24 16.82 -6.80
N LEU A 288 2.36 15.81 -6.70
CA LEU A 288 0.98 15.92 -6.23
C LEU A 288 0.81 15.52 -4.75
N LEU A 289 1.85 14.99 -4.10
CA LEU A 289 1.80 14.55 -2.71
C LEU A 289 1.57 15.76 -1.80
N ALA A 290 0.38 15.85 -1.21
CA ALA A 290 -0.04 16.99 -0.39
C ALA A 290 -0.03 16.70 1.11
N GLU A 291 -0.26 15.45 1.52
CA GLU A 291 -0.48 15.07 2.92
C GLU A 291 0.32 13.83 3.31
N LEU A 292 0.85 13.86 4.53
CA LEU A 292 1.58 12.76 5.16
C LEU A 292 0.92 12.43 6.51
N PRO A 293 0.82 11.15 6.90
CA PRO A 293 0.24 10.77 8.19
C PRO A 293 1.23 10.99 9.34
N GLN A 294 0.70 11.16 10.53
CA GLN A 294 1.48 11.06 11.75
C GLN A 294 2.17 9.69 11.84
N GLY A 295 3.44 9.66 12.26
CA GLY A 295 4.20 8.42 12.41
C GLY A 295 4.54 7.70 11.10
N LEU A 296 4.58 8.41 9.97
CA LEU A 296 4.84 7.84 8.63
C LEU A 296 5.96 6.78 8.61
N PHE A 297 7.06 7.03 9.32
CA PHE A 297 8.25 6.18 9.34
C PHE A 297 8.46 5.38 10.64
N ASP A 298 7.49 5.34 11.55
CA ASP A 298 7.63 4.74 12.87
C ASP A 298 8.01 3.25 12.83
N ASN A 299 7.55 2.52 11.82
CA ASN A 299 7.88 1.12 11.61
C ASN A 299 9.30 0.89 11.02
N HIS A 300 10.09 1.97 10.81
CA HIS A 300 11.41 1.91 10.19
C HIS A 300 12.54 2.50 11.07
N PRO A 301 12.68 2.10 12.35
CA PRO A 301 13.62 2.73 13.28
C PRO A 301 15.10 2.57 12.90
N ASN A 302 15.42 1.66 11.99
CA ASN A 302 16.79 1.38 11.55
C ASN A 302 17.18 2.11 10.25
N VAL A 303 16.35 3.02 9.74
CA VAL A 303 16.69 3.80 8.55
C VAL A 303 17.90 4.68 8.83
N TRP A 304 18.89 4.62 7.93
CA TRP A 304 20.08 5.45 7.97
C TRP A 304 20.08 6.56 6.92
N SER A 305 19.26 6.44 5.85
CA SER A 305 19.22 7.42 4.76
C SER A 305 17.80 7.81 4.37
N PHE A 306 17.57 9.12 4.37
CA PHE A 306 16.42 9.81 3.79
C PHE A 306 16.83 10.69 2.60
N GLN A 307 17.95 10.37 1.94
CA GLN A 307 18.46 11.12 0.80
C GLN A 307 17.39 11.23 -0.30
N TYR A 308 17.08 12.45 -0.76
CA TYR A 308 16.06 12.74 -1.78
C TYR A 308 14.65 12.24 -1.46
N THR A 309 14.33 11.81 -0.25
CA THR A 309 13.06 11.12 0.05
C THR A 309 11.84 11.92 -0.38
N PHE A 310 11.81 13.22 -0.14
CA PHE A 310 10.71 14.12 -0.53
C PHE A 310 11.14 15.18 -1.56
N LYS A 311 12.31 15.03 -2.21
CA LYS A 311 12.77 16.00 -3.20
C LYS A 311 11.70 16.18 -4.28
N GLY A 312 11.35 17.44 -4.60
CA GLY A 312 10.37 17.76 -5.64
C GLY A 312 8.90 17.50 -5.27
N CYS A 313 8.57 17.23 -4.01
CA CYS A 313 7.18 17.14 -3.55
C CYS A 313 6.55 18.55 -3.47
N LYS A 314 6.17 19.09 -4.62
CA LYS A 314 5.76 20.50 -4.76
C LYS A 314 4.42 20.84 -4.09
N ALA A 315 3.50 19.87 -3.97
CA ALA A 315 2.21 20.07 -3.32
C ALA A 315 2.26 19.92 -1.80
N LEU A 316 3.38 19.42 -1.22
CA LEU A 316 3.52 19.23 0.21
C LEU A 316 3.60 20.59 0.93
N THR A 317 2.64 20.88 1.81
CA THR A 317 2.53 22.20 2.46
C THR A 317 3.01 22.24 3.90
N SER A 318 2.99 21.09 4.59
CA SER A 318 3.42 20.92 5.98
C SER A 318 3.94 19.51 6.22
N LEU A 319 4.64 19.32 7.33
CA LEU A 319 5.14 18.03 7.79
C LEU A 319 4.46 17.69 9.12
N PRO A 320 4.15 16.40 9.39
CA PRO A 320 3.64 16.00 10.70
C PRO A 320 4.70 16.17 11.79
N ASP A 321 4.27 16.47 13.02
CA ASP A 321 5.14 16.52 14.19
C ASP A 321 5.83 15.17 14.39
N GLY A 322 7.11 15.19 14.77
CA GLY A 322 7.87 13.98 15.06
C GLY A 322 8.11 13.05 13.86
N LEU A 323 8.03 13.58 12.61
CA LEU A 323 8.18 12.78 11.37
C LEU A 323 9.36 11.80 11.40
N PHE A 324 10.48 12.19 12.03
CA PHE A 324 11.70 11.36 12.12
C PHE A 324 12.06 10.91 13.53
N ASP A 325 11.18 11.05 14.51
CA ASP A 325 11.50 10.82 15.92
C ASP A 325 11.96 9.39 16.23
N LYS A 326 11.42 8.39 15.54
CA LYS A 326 11.80 6.99 15.71
C LYS A 326 13.04 6.59 14.90
N ASN A 327 13.50 7.46 13.98
CA ASN A 327 14.59 7.14 13.07
C ASN A 327 15.94 7.65 13.59
N THR A 328 16.27 7.33 14.84
CA THR A 328 17.44 7.84 15.58
C THR A 328 18.79 7.44 14.97
N LYS A 329 18.81 6.46 14.05
CA LYS A 329 20.00 6.00 13.32
C LYS A 329 20.22 6.73 11.99
N ALA A 330 19.33 7.64 11.62
CA ALA A 330 19.46 8.37 10.37
C ALA A 330 20.70 9.27 10.40
N THR A 331 21.57 9.07 9.43
CA THR A 331 22.82 9.85 9.23
C THR A 331 22.74 10.78 8.04
N ASN A 332 21.84 10.50 7.06
CA ASN A 332 21.82 11.19 5.77
C ASN A 332 20.43 11.75 5.44
N PHE A 333 20.32 13.08 5.43
CA PHE A 333 19.18 13.88 5.00
C PHE A 333 19.48 14.73 3.74
N ASN A 334 20.52 14.36 2.97
CA ASN A 334 20.92 15.08 1.77
C ASN A 334 19.73 15.27 0.82
N SER A 335 19.45 16.54 0.48
CA SER A 335 18.38 16.92 -0.44
C SER A 335 16.99 16.36 -0.07
N CYS A 336 16.75 16.02 1.20
CA CYS A 336 15.53 15.31 1.63
C CYS A 336 14.27 16.07 1.21
N PHE A 337 14.25 17.40 1.36
CA PHE A 337 13.12 18.28 1.00
C PHE A 337 13.48 19.27 -0.11
N ARG A 338 14.55 19.02 -0.86
CA ARG A 338 14.97 19.92 -1.94
C ARG A 338 13.81 20.19 -2.90
N THR A 339 13.59 21.49 -3.23
CA THR A 339 12.51 21.95 -4.13
C THR A 339 11.10 21.51 -3.73
N CYS A 340 10.82 21.34 -2.44
CA CYS A 340 9.46 21.29 -1.91
C CYS A 340 8.87 22.73 -1.91
N GLU A 341 8.56 23.23 -3.09
CA GLU A 341 8.18 24.62 -3.33
C GLU A 341 6.88 25.02 -2.60
N GLY A 342 5.98 24.06 -2.30
CA GLY A 342 4.75 24.28 -1.57
C GLY A 342 4.90 24.34 -0.05
N LEU A 343 6.06 23.90 0.50
CA LEU A 343 6.27 23.76 1.94
C LEU A 343 6.30 25.15 2.61
N ARG A 344 5.44 25.34 3.63
CA ARG A 344 5.20 26.64 4.28
C ARG A 344 5.77 26.72 5.68
N SER A 345 5.83 25.60 6.41
CA SER A 345 6.31 25.54 7.79
C SER A 345 6.93 24.18 8.11
N LEU A 346 7.77 24.18 9.15
CA LEU A 346 8.39 22.96 9.70
C LEU A 346 7.97 22.83 11.17
N PRO A 347 7.76 21.61 11.67
CA PRO A 347 7.52 21.39 13.11
C PRO A 347 8.76 21.72 13.93
N ASN A 348 8.55 22.11 15.18
CA ASN A 348 9.64 22.21 16.16
C ASN A 348 10.29 20.85 16.35
N GLY A 349 11.59 20.82 16.48
CA GLY A 349 12.33 19.59 16.75
C GLY A 349 12.28 18.56 15.63
N LEU A 350 12.01 18.98 14.37
CA LEU A 350 11.94 18.05 13.22
C LEU A 350 13.08 17.02 13.21
N PHE A 351 14.28 17.44 13.59
CA PHE A 351 15.46 16.58 13.69
C PHE A 351 15.96 16.37 15.13
N ALA A 352 15.22 16.74 16.16
CA ALA A 352 15.67 16.71 17.54
C ALA A 352 16.22 15.33 17.99
N ASN A 353 15.60 14.26 17.51
CA ASN A 353 15.96 12.89 17.86
C ASN A 353 16.99 12.23 16.91
N ASN A 354 17.36 12.91 15.82
CA ASN A 354 18.30 12.35 14.83
C ASN A 354 19.75 12.79 15.12
N LYS A 355 20.24 12.48 16.33
CA LYS A 355 21.57 12.90 16.79
C LYS A 355 22.73 12.28 16.00
N ALA A 356 22.48 11.21 15.23
CA ALA A 356 23.46 10.58 14.36
C ALA A 356 23.57 11.25 12.98
N ALA A 357 22.74 12.26 12.68
CA ALA A 357 22.73 12.91 11.37
C ALA A 357 24.03 13.68 11.11
N GLU A 358 24.61 13.48 9.92
CA GLU A 358 25.89 14.05 9.49
C GLU A 358 25.77 14.85 8.19
N ASP A 359 24.73 14.55 7.34
CA ASP A 359 24.60 15.11 6.01
C ASP A 359 23.23 15.77 5.82
N PHE A 360 23.22 17.10 5.76
CA PHE A 360 22.08 17.96 5.45
C PHE A 360 22.30 18.77 4.16
N TYR A 361 23.26 18.34 3.30
CA TYR A 361 23.56 19.04 2.05
C TYR A 361 22.28 19.25 1.23
N ASP A 362 22.02 20.50 0.81
CA ASP A 362 20.82 20.87 0.03
C ASP A 362 19.47 20.47 0.66
N CYS A 363 19.39 20.14 1.96
CA CYS A 363 18.19 19.51 2.55
C CYS A 363 16.90 20.26 2.26
N PHE A 364 16.88 21.58 2.41
CA PHE A 364 15.74 22.46 2.11
C PHE A 364 16.00 23.40 0.94
N ARG A 365 17.04 23.13 0.11
CA ARG A 365 17.37 23.99 -1.03
C ARG A 365 16.17 24.23 -1.92
N GLY A 366 15.83 25.50 -2.16
CA GLY A 366 14.75 25.89 -3.05
C GLY A 366 13.34 25.68 -2.48
N CYS A 367 13.19 25.52 -1.18
CA CYS A 367 11.88 25.63 -0.50
C CYS A 367 11.49 27.11 -0.39
N ARG A 368 11.11 27.69 -1.52
CA ARG A 368 11.00 29.14 -1.72
C ARG A 368 9.88 29.82 -0.92
N THR A 369 8.87 29.06 -0.52
CA THR A 369 7.72 29.54 0.29
C THR A 369 7.81 29.14 1.76
N LEU A 370 8.93 28.51 2.17
CA LEU A 370 9.09 28.04 3.54
C LEU A 370 9.41 29.20 4.50
N LYS A 371 8.59 29.32 5.53
CA LYS A 371 8.91 30.09 6.73
C LYS A 371 9.75 29.20 7.65
N LEU A 372 11.05 29.51 7.76
CA LEU A 372 12.00 28.72 8.52
C LEU A 372 11.75 28.88 10.02
N ASN A 373 12.01 27.81 10.76
CA ASN A 373 11.88 27.77 12.20
C ASN A 373 13.24 27.44 12.84
N LYS A 374 13.73 28.29 13.71
CA LYS A 374 15.02 28.08 14.39
C LYS A 374 15.08 26.82 15.23
N LEU A 375 13.92 26.31 15.71
CA LEU A 375 13.83 25.16 16.59
C LEU A 375 13.81 23.81 15.86
N ILE A 376 14.12 23.75 14.57
CA ILE A 376 14.11 22.47 13.82
C ILE A 376 15.09 21.43 14.37
N PHE A 377 16.16 21.88 15.02
CA PHE A 377 17.15 21.04 15.74
C PHE A 377 16.97 21.10 17.25
N GLY A 378 16.09 21.93 17.75
CA GLY A 378 15.91 22.21 19.18
C GLY A 378 15.08 21.15 19.88
N SER A 379 15.00 21.27 21.20
CA SER A 379 14.17 20.41 22.03
C SER A 379 12.70 20.83 21.94
N THR A 380 11.82 19.88 21.70
CA THR A 380 10.36 20.08 21.79
C THR A 380 9.89 20.30 23.23
N GLU A 381 10.65 19.82 24.22
CA GLU A 381 10.32 19.92 25.64
C GLU A 381 10.67 21.29 26.24
N THR A 382 11.83 21.85 25.87
CA THR A 382 12.28 23.15 26.40
C THR A 382 11.88 24.33 25.53
N GLY A 383 11.55 24.10 24.24
CA GLY A 383 11.29 25.16 23.28
C GLY A 383 12.53 26.02 22.94
N GLU A 384 13.72 25.47 23.13
CA GLU A 384 15.00 26.17 22.92
C GLU A 384 15.87 25.42 21.90
N GLU A 385 16.79 26.15 21.25
CA GLU A 385 17.82 25.54 20.40
C GLU A 385 18.78 24.70 21.27
N ASP A 386 19.12 23.50 20.80
CA ASP A 386 20.13 22.63 21.42
C ASP A 386 21.49 22.85 20.73
N THR A 387 22.20 23.91 21.14
CA THR A 387 23.52 24.24 20.58
C THR A 387 24.61 23.22 20.92
N GLU A 388 24.37 22.32 21.89
CA GLU A 388 25.28 21.22 22.26
C GLU A 388 25.06 19.95 21.44
N ARG A 389 24.01 19.94 20.63
CA ARG A 389 23.50 18.78 19.90
C ARG A 389 24.57 18.02 19.08
N PHE A 390 25.46 18.76 18.44
CA PHE A 390 26.48 18.19 17.55
C PHE A 390 27.88 18.09 18.19
N LYS A 391 28.01 18.35 19.48
CA LYS A 391 29.31 18.36 20.18
C LYS A 391 30.04 17.01 20.14
N ASP A 392 29.29 15.92 20.12
CA ASP A 392 29.82 14.55 20.10
C ASP A 392 29.93 13.95 18.70
N VAL A 393 29.55 14.69 17.67
CA VAL A 393 29.68 14.26 16.27
C VAL A 393 31.13 14.33 15.86
N THR A 394 31.76 13.18 15.61
CA THR A 394 33.18 13.05 15.26
C THR A 394 33.49 13.22 13.79
N LYS A 395 32.47 13.16 12.92
CA LYS A 395 32.56 13.35 11.48
C LYS A 395 32.27 14.79 11.10
N ALA A 396 32.74 15.19 9.91
CA ALA A 396 32.39 16.49 9.35
C ALA A 396 30.90 16.53 9.02
N MET A 397 30.21 17.56 9.51
CA MET A 397 28.82 17.84 9.14
C MET A 397 28.75 18.53 7.79
N ASP A 398 27.76 18.22 6.98
CA ASP A 398 27.53 18.87 5.70
C ASP A 398 26.20 19.65 5.72
N PHE A 399 26.30 20.97 5.74
CA PHE A 399 25.19 21.91 5.60
C PHE A 399 25.29 22.73 4.30
N GLY A 400 26.14 22.34 3.35
CA GLY A 400 26.30 23.05 2.09
C GLY A 400 24.94 23.21 1.39
N GLY A 401 24.58 24.45 1.05
CA GLY A 401 23.32 24.78 0.40
C GLY A 401 22.04 24.42 1.14
N CYS A 402 22.11 23.98 2.42
CA CYS A 402 20.98 23.40 3.17
C CYS A 402 19.72 24.26 3.10
N PHE A 403 19.83 25.58 3.28
CA PHE A 403 18.72 26.54 3.27
C PHE A 403 18.83 27.54 2.09
N TYR A 404 19.51 27.16 1.02
CA TYR A 404 19.70 28.01 -0.15
C TYR A 404 18.34 28.41 -0.74
N ASN A 405 18.10 29.72 -0.90
CA ASN A 405 16.83 30.29 -1.41
C ASN A 405 15.57 29.93 -0.58
N VAL A 406 15.72 29.59 0.69
CA VAL A 406 14.55 29.38 1.57
C VAL A 406 13.81 30.70 1.78
N GLY A 407 12.47 30.66 1.69
CA GLY A 407 11.58 31.81 1.91
C GLY A 407 11.74 32.94 0.89
N MET A 408 12.47 32.75 -0.20
CA MET A 408 12.78 33.83 -1.13
C MET A 408 11.53 34.40 -1.82
N ASP A 409 10.46 33.67 -1.99
CA ASP A 409 9.22 34.11 -2.63
C ASP A 409 8.23 34.74 -1.66
N LEU A 410 8.51 34.73 -0.33
CA LEU A 410 7.65 35.36 0.68
C LEU A 410 7.69 36.89 0.62
N ASN A 411 8.80 37.48 0.14
CA ASN A 411 9.04 38.94 0.03
C ASN A 411 8.83 39.67 1.37
N SER A 412 8.94 38.98 2.49
CA SER A 412 8.72 39.48 3.84
C SER A 412 9.32 38.52 4.86
N ASP A 413 8.81 38.45 6.08
CA ASP A 413 9.26 37.57 7.15
C ASP A 413 9.28 36.07 6.70
N ALA A 414 10.46 35.54 6.43
CA ALA A 414 10.72 34.13 6.14
C ALA A 414 11.06 33.31 7.41
N GLY A 415 10.74 33.83 8.59
CA GLY A 415 11.05 33.21 9.88
C GLY A 415 12.47 33.45 10.35
N GLU A 416 12.97 32.57 11.19
CA GLU A 416 14.27 32.70 11.84
C GLU A 416 15.15 31.46 11.57
N ALA A 417 16.38 31.67 11.11
CA ALA A 417 17.33 30.60 10.93
C ALA A 417 17.77 29.99 12.27
N PRO A 418 18.02 28.68 12.36
CA PRO A 418 18.74 28.10 13.47
C PRO A 418 20.16 28.67 13.53
N THR A 419 20.64 28.99 14.73
CA THR A 419 21.95 29.63 14.94
C THR A 419 23.11 28.65 14.81
N LEU A 420 23.15 27.88 13.73
CA LEU A 420 24.13 26.79 13.50
C LEU A 420 25.58 27.22 13.67
N TRP A 421 25.90 28.50 13.44
CA TRP A 421 27.24 29.07 13.61
C TRP A 421 27.65 29.21 15.09
N GLU A 422 26.70 29.09 16.02
CA GLU A 422 26.93 29.10 17.48
C GLU A 422 27.00 27.69 18.07
N TYR A 423 26.67 26.67 17.27
CA TYR A 423 26.65 25.29 17.75
C TYR A 423 28.07 24.77 17.99
N LYS A 424 28.24 24.01 19.09
CA LYS A 424 29.50 23.36 19.41
C LYS A 424 29.79 22.21 18.45
N VAL A 425 30.96 22.23 17.86
CA VAL A 425 31.44 21.28 16.85
C VAL A 425 32.37 20.26 17.50
N GLY A 426 32.07 18.98 17.32
CA GLY A 426 32.78 17.83 17.91
C GLY A 426 34.12 17.47 17.29
N GLY A 427 34.75 18.33 16.44
CA GLY A 427 36.15 18.11 16.07
C GLY A 427 36.54 18.24 14.61
N LYS A 428 35.63 18.32 13.61
CA LYS A 428 35.97 18.59 12.21
C LYS A 428 35.21 19.80 11.69
N ALA A 429 35.85 20.56 10.80
CA ALA A 429 35.21 21.70 10.14
C ALA A 429 33.97 21.21 9.36
N TRP A 430 32.87 21.96 9.48
CA TRP A 430 31.63 21.71 8.73
C TRP A 430 31.74 22.28 7.31
N ASN A 431 31.09 21.62 6.34
CA ASN A 431 30.79 22.27 5.08
C ASN A 431 29.58 23.19 5.29
N THR A 432 29.79 24.48 5.06
CA THR A 432 28.80 25.54 5.28
C THR A 432 28.56 26.38 4.04
N GLU A 433 29.23 26.00 2.92
CA GLU A 433 29.18 26.72 1.67
C GLU A 433 27.75 26.97 1.19
N ASP A 434 27.41 28.23 0.93
CA ASP A 434 26.08 28.63 0.45
C ASP A 434 24.88 28.22 1.33
N CYS A 435 25.08 27.81 2.58
CA CYS A 435 24.03 27.28 3.43
C CYS A 435 22.76 28.16 3.45
N PHE A 436 22.90 29.48 3.61
CA PHE A 436 21.80 30.45 3.65
C PHE A 436 21.81 31.45 2.47
N THR A 437 22.59 31.19 1.43
CA THR A 437 22.65 32.07 0.27
C THR A 437 21.25 32.24 -0.35
N GLY A 438 20.84 33.49 -0.57
CA GLY A 438 19.53 33.85 -1.12
C GLY A 438 18.34 33.81 -0.13
N ALA A 439 18.55 33.39 1.12
CA ALA A 439 17.52 33.39 2.18
C ALA A 439 17.38 34.76 2.87
N THR A 440 17.35 35.84 2.11
CA THR A 440 17.52 37.24 2.56
C THR A 440 16.37 37.78 3.40
N TRP A 441 15.24 37.09 3.45
CA TRP A 441 14.05 37.49 4.21
C TRP A 441 13.97 36.89 5.61
N LEU A 442 15.01 36.09 6.03
CA LEU A 442 15.11 35.63 7.40
C LEU A 442 15.31 36.80 8.37
N SER A 443 14.61 36.80 9.50
CA SER A 443 14.62 37.88 10.48
C SER A 443 16.02 38.11 11.08
N ASN A 444 16.83 37.05 11.20
CA ASN A 444 18.21 37.08 11.69
C ASN A 444 19.26 36.97 10.56
N TYR A 445 18.90 37.26 9.29
CA TYR A 445 19.86 37.14 8.16
C TYR A 445 21.11 38.02 8.33
N GLY A 446 20.97 39.16 8.98
CA GLY A 446 22.10 40.08 9.29
C GLY A 446 23.10 39.50 10.28
N GLU A 447 22.76 38.47 11.01
CA GLU A 447 23.62 37.80 12.01
C GLU A 447 24.38 36.60 11.42
N ILE A 448 23.92 36.10 10.29
CA ILE A 448 24.49 34.92 9.61
C ILE A 448 25.89 35.27 9.06
N PRO A 449 26.94 34.52 9.44
CA PRO A 449 28.30 34.74 8.91
C PRO A 449 28.41 34.55 7.41
N THR A 450 29.34 35.29 6.75
CA THR A 450 29.56 35.17 5.32
C THR A 450 30.01 33.78 4.90
N ALA A 451 30.70 33.02 5.75
CA ALA A 451 31.07 31.64 5.51
C ALA A 451 29.84 30.70 5.40
N TRP A 452 28.65 31.14 5.86
CA TRP A 452 27.39 30.45 5.77
C TRP A 452 26.46 31.03 4.68
N GLY A 453 26.95 31.97 3.88
CA GLY A 453 26.18 32.68 2.85
C GLY A 453 25.35 33.87 3.37
N GLY A 454 25.63 34.35 4.58
CA GLY A 454 25.04 35.55 5.16
C GLY A 454 25.78 36.86 4.86
N LYS A 455 25.56 37.89 5.71
CA LYS A 455 26.13 39.22 5.56
C LYS A 455 27.18 39.60 6.60
N LYS A 456 27.26 38.90 7.72
CA LYS A 456 28.11 39.24 8.86
C LYS A 456 29.57 38.85 8.65
#